data_fa9807e8a86b7257c9fe604aab41a677
#
_entry.id   fa9807e8a86b7257c9fe604aab41a677
#
_cell.length_a   1.000
_cell.length_b   1.000
_cell.length_c   1.000
_cell.angle_alpha   90.00
_cell.angle_beta   90.00
_cell.angle_gamma   90.00
#
_symmetry.space_group_name_H-M   'P 1'
#
loop_
_entity.id
_entity.type
_entity.pdbx_description
1 polymer ?
#
loop_
_entity_poly.entity_id
_entity_poly.type
_entity_poly.pdbx_seq_one_letter_code
_entity_poly.pdbx_strand_id
1 'polypeptide(L)'
;MVLDYFFDKNLVFCLEADNQEQLFDQVATLLEEREIVTPTYREALITREKSFPTGLDMEFLGKDLPNVAIPHTDIVHNLAEKVVVVRLEKPVTFHNMIAXDFVSSIHNLKTVF
;
A
#
# COMPACT_ATOMS: atom_id res chain seq x y z
N MET A 1 22.11 0.05 -10.15
CA MET A 1 21.40 1.30 -9.86
C MET A 1 20.68 1.19 -8.53
N VAL A 2 20.61 2.29 -7.81
CA VAL A 2 20.02 2.27 -6.48
C VAL A 2 18.57 1.78 -6.51
N LEU A 3 17.80 2.20 -7.51
CA LEU A 3 16.40 1.78 -7.61
C LEU A 3 16.27 0.27 -7.78
N ASP A 4 17.21 -0.37 -8.44
CA ASP A 4 17.14 -1.80 -8.64
C ASP A 4 17.27 -2.58 -7.32
N TYR A 5 17.93 -1.98 -6.35
CA TYR A 5 18.07 -2.63 -5.05
C TYR A 5 16.73 -2.77 -4.35
N PHE A 6 15.88 -1.74 -4.44
CA PHE A 6 14.61 -1.72 -3.75
C PHE A 6 13.49 -2.35 -4.56
N PHE A 7 13.53 -2.21 -5.88
CA PHE A 7 12.49 -2.75 -6.75
C PHE A 7 12.78 -4.19 -7.10
N ASP A 8 11.75 -5.01 -6.96
CA ASP A 8 11.85 -6.42 -7.28
C ASP A 8 10.59 -6.77 -8.07
N LYS A 9 10.76 -7.21 -9.29
CA LYS A 9 9.61 -7.55 -10.13
C LYS A 9 8.78 -8.69 -9.54
N ASN A 10 9.37 -9.46 -8.62
CA ASN A 10 8.63 -10.50 -7.93
C ASN A 10 7.74 -9.96 -6.84
N LEU A 11 7.82 -8.66 -6.55
CA LEU A 11 6.99 -8.00 -5.54
C LEU A 11 5.98 -7.06 -6.19
N VAL A 12 5.48 -7.44 -7.35
CA VAL A 12 4.41 -6.73 -8.03
C VAL A 12 3.21 -7.67 -8.06
N PHE A 13 2.11 -7.27 -7.44
CA PHE A 13 0.95 -8.12 -7.27
C PHE A 13 -0.30 -7.47 -7.82
N CYS A 14 -1.20 -8.28 -8.38
CA CYS A 14 -2.56 -7.87 -8.68
C CYS A 14 -3.46 -8.53 -7.65
N LEU A 15 -4.17 -7.73 -6.86
CA LEU A 15 -4.96 -8.25 -5.77
C LEU A 15 -6.39 -7.73 -5.84
N GLU A 16 -7.30 -8.49 -5.26
CA GLU A 16 -8.69 -8.10 -5.14
C GLU A 16 -9.05 -8.14 -3.67
N ALA A 17 -9.62 -7.05 -3.18
CA ALA A 17 -10.02 -6.95 -1.78
C ALA A 17 -11.25 -6.06 -1.68
N ASP A 18 -12.07 -6.31 -0.67
CA ASP A 18 -13.28 -5.51 -0.48
C ASP A 18 -13.02 -4.25 0.32
N ASN A 19 -11.97 -4.24 1.12
CA ASN A 19 -11.66 -3.10 1.98
C ASN A 19 -10.19 -3.11 2.34
N GLN A 20 -9.78 -2.07 3.06
CA GLN A 20 -8.39 -1.90 3.46
C GLN A 20 -7.86 -3.05 4.30
N GLU A 21 -8.68 -3.51 5.24
CA GLU A 21 -8.20 -4.57 6.13
C GLU A 21 -7.92 -5.84 5.36
N GLN A 22 -8.80 -6.18 4.42
CA GLN A 22 -8.55 -7.35 3.58
C GLN A 22 -7.30 -7.17 2.73
N LEU A 23 -7.13 -5.98 2.18
CA LEU A 23 -5.95 -5.71 1.36
C LEU A 23 -4.68 -5.83 2.17
N PHE A 24 -4.65 -5.20 3.34
CA PHE A 24 -3.45 -5.24 4.18
C PHE A 24 -3.18 -6.66 4.68
N ASP A 25 -4.24 -7.42 4.97
CA ASP A 25 -4.07 -8.80 5.37
C ASP A 25 -3.42 -9.62 4.27
N GLN A 26 -3.88 -9.44 3.03
CA GLN A 26 -3.32 -10.18 1.91
C GLN A 26 -1.85 -9.80 1.69
N VAL A 27 -1.56 -8.50 1.71
CA VAL A 27 -0.20 -8.04 1.49
C VAL A 27 0.71 -8.52 2.60
N ALA A 28 0.26 -8.41 3.85
CA ALA A 28 1.09 -8.86 4.97
C ALA A 28 1.40 -10.35 4.87
N THR A 29 0.40 -11.15 4.48
CA THR A 29 0.62 -12.59 4.32
C THR A 29 1.68 -12.86 3.24
N LEU A 30 1.56 -12.17 2.10
CA LEU A 30 2.53 -12.36 1.03
C LEU A 30 3.94 -11.98 1.46
N LEU A 31 4.07 -10.90 2.22
CA LEU A 31 5.38 -10.44 2.64
C LEU A 31 5.95 -11.28 3.78
N GLU A 32 5.08 -11.77 4.67
CA GLU A 32 5.53 -12.69 5.72
C GLU A 32 6.07 -13.98 5.12
N GLU A 33 5.37 -14.51 4.13
CA GLU A 33 5.79 -15.74 3.48
C GLU A 33 7.17 -15.60 2.82
N ARG A 34 7.48 -14.39 2.38
CA ARG A 34 8.75 -14.10 1.72
C ARG A 34 9.81 -13.60 2.70
N GLU A 35 9.47 -13.55 3.99
CA GLU A 35 10.38 -13.11 5.04
C GLU A 35 10.87 -11.68 4.82
N ILE A 36 9.98 -10.84 4.32
CA ILE A 36 10.29 -9.43 4.13
C ILE A 36 9.86 -8.62 5.36
N VAL A 37 8.85 -9.09 6.08
CA VAL A 37 8.35 -8.40 7.26
C VAL A 37 8.18 -9.38 8.41
N THR A 38 8.14 -8.82 9.62
CA THR A 38 7.86 -9.61 10.82
C THR A 38 6.36 -9.83 10.97
N PRO A 39 5.93 -10.75 11.84
CA PRO A 39 4.49 -10.94 12.08
C PRO A 39 3.80 -9.73 12.67
N THR A 40 4.54 -8.77 13.23
CA THR A 40 3.94 -7.56 13.79
C THR A 40 3.58 -6.52 12.73
N TYR A 41 4.03 -6.72 11.49
CA TYR A 41 3.83 -5.77 10.42
C TYR A 41 2.33 -5.51 10.16
N ARG A 42 1.54 -6.56 10.16
CA ARG A 42 0.11 -6.48 9.82
C ARG A 42 -0.63 -5.49 10.70
N GLU A 43 -0.51 -5.64 12.01
CA GLU A 43 -1.18 -4.75 12.95
C GLU A 43 -0.62 -3.34 12.87
N ALA A 44 0.69 -3.23 12.73
CA ALA A 44 1.33 -1.92 12.66
C ALA A 44 0.87 -1.16 11.42
N LEU A 45 0.74 -1.85 10.30
CA LEU A 45 0.31 -1.22 9.05
C LEU A 45 -1.12 -0.69 9.18
N ILE A 46 -2.00 -1.49 9.74
CA ILE A 46 -3.40 -1.10 9.91
C ILE A 46 -3.49 0.12 10.83
N THR A 47 -2.79 0.08 11.94
CA THR A 47 -2.80 1.18 12.90
C THR A 47 -2.22 2.45 12.29
N ARG A 48 -1.11 2.33 11.57
CA ARG A 48 -0.48 3.50 10.99
C ARG A 48 -1.37 4.17 9.96
N GLU A 49 -2.04 3.38 9.13
CA GLU A 49 -2.90 3.98 8.10
C GLU A 49 -4.09 4.70 8.71
N LYS A 50 -4.63 4.18 9.82
CA LYS A 50 -5.73 4.85 10.50
C LYS A 50 -5.30 6.19 11.09
N SER A 51 -4.09 6.24 11.63
CA SER A 51 -3.57 7.46 12.26
C SER A 51 -3.06 8.47 11.24
N PHE A 52 -2.43 7.98 10.18
CA PHE A 52 -1.81 8.83 9.17
C PHE A 52 -2.15 8.29 7.78
N PRO A 53 -3.31 8.69 7.23
CA PRO A 53 -3.72 8.17 5.93
C PRO A 53 -2.73 8.51 4.82
N THR A 54 -2.61 7.63 3.84
CA THR A 54 -1.64 7.79 2.77
C THR A 54 -2.25 7.87 1.38
N GLY A 55 -3.56 8.00 1.26
CA GLY A 55 -4.19 8.13 -0.04
C GLY A 55 -3.83 9.43 -0.72
N LEU A 56 -3.56 9.36 -2.02
CA LEU A 56 -3.25 10.54 -2.81
C LEU A 56 -4.17 10.58 -4.03
N ASP A 57 -4.92 11.68 -4.13
CA ASP A 57 -5.75 11.93 -5.29
C ASP A 57 -4.87 12.53 -6.37
N MET A 58 -4.72 11.82 -7.48
CA MET A 58 -3.81 12.22 -8.54
C MET A 58 -4.48 13.05 -9.63
N GLU A 59 -5.74 13.44 -9.42
CA GLU A 59 -6.48 14.16 -10.44
C GLU A 59 -5.82 15.48 -10.82
N PHE A 60 -5.16 16.12 -9.84
CA PHE A 60 -4.51 17.41 -10.13
C PHE A 60 -3.35 17.28 -11.11
N LEU A 61 -2.81 16.08 -11.29
CA LEU A 61 -1.75 15.85 -12.27
C LEU A 61 -2.29 15.37 -13.61
N GLY A 62 -3.50 14.82 -13.62
CA GLY A 62 -4.10 14.36 -14.86
C GLY A 62 -5.34 13.54 -14.56
N LYS A 63 -6.39 13.74 -15.34
CA LYS A 63 -7.66 13.07 -15.09
C LYS A 63 -7.58 11.56 -15.26
N ASP A 64 -6.68 11.11 -16.12
CA ASP A 64 -6.57 9.69 -16.44
C ASP A 64 -5.64 8.94 -15.51
N LEU A 65 -5.00 9.64 -14.58
CA LEU A 65 -4.07 9.00 -13.67
C LEU A 65 -4.84 8.29 -12.56
N PRO A 66 -4.44 7.08 -12.21
CA PRO A 66 -5.07 6.41 -11.06
C PRO A 66 -4.65 7.08 -9.77
N ASN A 67 -5.52 7.04 -8.78
CA ASN A 67 -5.12 7.46 -7.45
C ASN A 67 -4.19 6.42 -6.85
N VAL A 68 -3.37 6.85 -5.90
CA VAL A 68 -2.40 5.95 -5.29
C VAL A 68 -2.47 6.08 -3.78
N ALA A 69 -1.93 5.09 -3.10
CA ALA A 69 -1.70 5.15 -1.67
C ALA A 69 -0.34 4.55 -1.38
N ILE A 70 0.27 4.98 -0.29
CA ILE A 70 1.60 4.53 0.07
C ILE A 70 1.59 4.05 1.52
N PRO A 71 0.87 2.97 1.82
CA PRO A 71 0.83 2.46 3.18
C PRO A 71 2.21 1.98 3.60
N HIS A 72 2.60 2.33 4.81
CA HIS A 72 3.90 1.90 5.32
C HIS A 72 3.87 1.96 6.84
N THR A 73 4.90 1.43 7.47
CA THR A 73 5.03 1.49 8.90
C THR A 73 6.50 1.60 9.28
N ASP A 74 6.77 1.54 10.58
CA ASP A 74 8.12 1.74 11.07
C ASP A 74 9.03 0.59 10.65
N ILE A 75 10.32 0.90 10.52
CA ILE A 75 11.29 -0.06 10.02
C ILE A 75 11.49 -1.25 10.96
N VAL A 76 11.07 -1.12 12.23
CA VAL A 76 11.25 -2.24 13.16
C VAL A 76 10.47 -3.48 12.72
N HIS A 77 9.46 -3.30 11.86
CA HIS A 77 8.64 -4.41 11.39
C HIS A 77 9.16 -5.01 10.09
N ASN A 78 10.24 -4.47 9.55
CA ASN A 78 10.79 -4.90 8.26
C ASN A 78 12.02 -5.77 8.47
N LEU A 79 12.07 -6.85 7.72
CA LEU A 79 13.27 -7.68 7.66
C LEU A 79 14.15 -7.32 6.47
N ALA A 80 13.57 -6.66 5.48
CA ALA A 80 14.27 -6.19 4.29
C ALA A 80 13.64 -4.90 3.83
N GLU A 81 14.40 -4.06 3.15
CA GLU A 81 13.90 -2.82 2.57
C GLU A 81 13.51 -3.06 1.13
N LYS A 82 12.22 -3.07 0.86
CA LYS A 82 11.70 -3.37 -0.47
C LYS A 82 10.54 -2.47 -0.79
N VAL A 83 10.35 -2.22 -2.08
CA VAL A 83 9.17 -1.53 -2.59
C VAL A 83 8.24 -2.59 -3.16
N VAL A 84 7.01 -2.61 -2.65
CA VAL A 84 6.01 -3.58 -3.07
C VAL A 84 4.92 -2.81 -3.82
N VAL A 85 4.65 -3.22 -5.05
CA VAL A 85 3.65 -2.56 -5.88
C VAL A 85 2.43 -3.47 -5.96
N VAL A 86 1.27 -2.91 -5.64
CA VAL A 86 0.01 -3.64 -5.71
C VAL A 86 -0.93 -2.91 -6.64
N ARG A 87 -1.43 -3.62 -7.62
CA ARG A 87 -2.49 -3.12 -8.48
C ARG A 87 -3.79 -3.76 -8.04
N LEU A 88 -4.78 -2.93 -7.76
CA LEU A 88 -6.07 -3.41 -7.27
C LEU A 88 -7.00 -3.68 -8.44
N GLU A 89 -7.65 -4.83 -8.42
CA GLU A 89 -8.58 -5.21 -9.46
C GLU A 89 -9.94 -4.55 -9.28
N LYS A 90 -10.25 -4.12 -8.06
CA LYS A 90 -11.43 -3.30 -7.83
C LYS A 90 -11.09 -2.25 -6.78
N PRO A 91 -11.89 -1.16 -6.72
CA PRO A 91 -11.52 -0.02 -5.87
C PRO A 91 -11.52 -0.38 -4.39
N VAL A 92 -10.56 0.19 -3.68
CA VAL A 92 -10.53 0.15 -2.22
C VAL A 92 -10.39 1.59 -1.75
N THR A 93 -11.14 1.94 -0.73
CA THR A 93 -11.18 3.31 -0.25
C THR A 93 -10.03 3.57 0.72
N PHE A 94 -9.32 4.66 0.47
CA PHE A 94 -8.30 5.18 1.37
C PHE A 94 -8.62 6.62 1.70
N HIS A 95 -8.30 7.04 2.91
CA HIS A 95 -8.41 8.44 3.27
C HIS A 95 -7.28 9.23 2.65
N ASN A 96 -7.58 10.46 2.30
CA ASN A 96 -6.61 11.36 1.67
C ASN A 96 -5.60 11.83 2.71
N MET A 97 -4.31 11.80 2.36
CA MET A 97 -3.28 12.18 3.31
C MET A 97 -3.24 13.69 3.57
N ILE A 98 -3.74 14.49 2.63
CA ILE A 98 -3.71 15.94 2.78
C ILE A 98 -4.88 16.43 3.59
N ALA A 99 -6.04 15.81 3.42
CA ALA A 99 -7.22 16.17 4.18
C ALA A 99 -7.82 14.90 4.79
N UNK A 100 -7.43 14.70 5.70
CA UNK A 100 -7.64 13.57 6.40
C UNK A 100 -8.97 13.02 6.50
N ASP A 101 -9.90 13.89 6.51
CA ASP A 101 -11.28 13.44 6.59
C ASP A 101 -11.90 13.19 5.22
N PHE A 102 -11.20 13.43 4.17
CA PHE A 102 -11.67 13.18 2.82
C PHE A 102 -11.37 11.75 2.41
N VAL A 103 -12.39 11.08 1.85
CA VAL A 103 -12.27 9.68 1.46
C VAL A 103 -12.17 9.59 -0.05
N SER A 104 -11.14 8.91 -0.54
CA SER A 104 -10.98 8.66 -1.97
C SER A 104 -11.31 7.23 -2.30
N SER A 105 -12.13 7.03 -3.30
CA SER A 105 -12.33 5.71 -3.89
C SER A 105 -11.28 5.53 -4.97
N ILE A 106 -10.54 4.46 -4.89
CA ILE A 106 -9.39 4.29 -5.75
C ILE A 106 -9.62 3.14 -6.70
N HIS A 107 -9.54 3.46 -7.99
CA HIS A 107 -9.69 2.49 -9.07
C HIS A 107 -8.32 2.18 -9.67
N ASN A 108 -8.11 0.93 -10.00
CA ASN A 108 -6.86 0.50 -10.66
C ASN A 108 -5.66 1.04 -9.93
N LEU A 109 -5.72 0.96 -8.63
CA LEU A 109 -4.72 1.56 -7.78
C LEU A 109 -3.40 0.83 -7.90
N LYS A 110 -2.33 1.61 -7.95
CA LYS A 110 -0.99 1.10 -7.68
C LYS A 110 -0.64 1.53 -6.28
N THR A 111 -0.51 0.56 -5.41
CA THR A 111 -0.18 0.84 -4.02
C THR A 111 1.26 0.44 -3.78
N VAL A 112 2.01 1.35 -3.19
CA VAL A 112 3.42 1.12 -2.89
C VAL A 112 3.55 0.95 -1.38
N PHE A 113 4.10 -0.16 -1.00
CA PHE A 113 4.29 -0.49 0.42
C PHE A 113 5.76 -0.42 0.80
#